data_cc562c010d1b6ebc29976cf923c1e7b5
#
_entry.id   cc562c010d1b6ebc29976cf923c1e7b5
#
_cell.length_a   1.000
_cell.length_b   1.000
_cell.length_c   1.000
_cell.angle_alpha   90.00
_cell.angle_beta   90.00
_cell.angle_gamma   90.00
#
_symmetry.space_group_name_H-M   'P 1'
#
loop_
_entity.id
_entity.type
_entity.pdbx_description
1 polymer ?
#
loop_
_entity_poly.entity_id
_entity_poly.type
_entity_poly.pdbx_seq_one_letter_code
_entity_poly.pdbx_strand_id
1 'polypeptide(L)'
;MSSKLMEYFNKMPRLGCLSTSGRNGKVDVGCFGSPRMVDEKTVVMAVRKNRTLENLKENPNAVFMIMEPAKTSSEWKGIRVYLKMKKYETSGQTLEKVREQTAKNVGEEAAKSVHAAVTFEVDEVRPIVDMGQSWDKSI
;
A
#
# COMPACT_ATOMS: atom_id res chain seq x y z
N MET A 1 -3.77 11.87 -17.20
CA MET A 1 -2.79 12.71 -16.51
C MET A 1 -2.59 12.23 -15.09
N SER A 2 -1.36 11.92 -14.69
CA SER A 2 -1.06 11.48 -13.33
C SER A 2 -1.01 12.66 -12.38
N SER A 3 -1.56 12.47 -11.19
CA SER A 3 -1.43 13.45 -10.12
C SER A 3 -0.06 13.33 -9.46
N LYS A 4 0.34 14.36 -8.74
CA LYS A 4 1.56 14.37 -7.95
C LYS A 4 1.57 13.21 -6.95
N LEU A 5 0.41 12.91 -6.36
CA LEU A 5 0.27 11.79 -5.42
C LEU A 5 0.53 10.46 -6.10
N MET A 6 -0.08 10.22 -7.27
CA MET A 6 0.12 8.97 -8.00
C MET A 6 1.58 8.78 -8.41
N GLU A 7 2.21 9.83 -8.90
CA GLU A 7 3.61 9.79 -9.30
C GLU A 7 4.51 9.41 -8.13
N TYR A 8 4.29 10.04 -6.98
CA TYR A 8 5.07 9.75 -5.79
C TYR A 8 4.80 8.34 -5.26
N PHE A 9 3.54 7.98 -5.14
CA PHE A 9 3.13 6.66 -4.63
C PHE A 9 3.74 5.53 -5.44
N ASN A 10 3.73 5.66 -6.76
CA ASN A 10 4.17 4.60 -7.69
C ASN A 10 5.66 4.62 -8.01
N LYS A 11 6.39 5.62 -7.54
CA LYS A 11 7.83 5.76 -7.80
C LYS A 11 8.61 4.62 -7.15
N MET A 12 9.54 4.04 -7.91
CA MET A 12 10.41 2.96 -7.44
C MET A 12 11.88 3.38 -7.53
N PRO A 13 12.77 2.91 -6.65
CA PRO A 13 12.49 2.00 -5.53
C PRO A 13 11.72 2.68 -4.41
N ARG A 14 11.01 1.88 -3.64
CA ARG A 14 10.14 2.43 -2.60
C ARG A 14 10.20 1.54 -1.34
N LEU A 15 10.39 2.17 -0.19
CA LEU A 15 10.26 1.50 1.10
C LEU A 15 8.85 1.81 1.62
N GLY A 16 8.01 0.79 1.67
CA GLY A 16 6.62 0.94 2.09
C GLY A 16 6.17 -0.13 3.05
N CYS A 17 5.41 0.27 4.06
CA CYS A 17 4.85 -0.64 5.06
C CYS A 17 3.35 -0.44 5.16
N LEU A 18 2.62 -1.55 5.25
CA LEU A 18 1.17 -1.54 5.44
C LEU A 18 0.85 -1.96 6.86
N SER A 19 0.10 -1.13 7.56
CA SER A 19 -0.39 -1.41 8.90
C SER A 19 -1.85 -1.80 8.83
N THR A 20 -2.20 -2.87 9.54
CA THR A 20 -3.57 -3.39 9.60
C THR A 20 -3.90 -3.77 11.04
N SER A 21 -5.17 -4.03 11.30
CA SER A 21 -5.63 -4.49 12.60
C SER A 21 -6.79 -5.44 12.42
N GLY A 22 -6.83 -6.48 13.23
CA GLY A 22 -7.97 -7.38 13.27
C GLY A 22 -9.09 -6.83 14.15
N ARG A 23 -10.13 -7.64 14.32
CA ARG A 23 -11.31 -7.28 15.12
C ARG A 23 -10.94 -7.04 16.59
N ASN A 24 -9.92 -7.73 17.09
CA ASN A 24 -9.48 -7.62 18.49
C ASN A 24 -8.63 -6.36 18.76
N GLY A 25 -8.38 -5.55 17.75
CA GLY A 25 -7.59 -4.31 17.88
C GLY A 25 -6.08 -4.51 17.89
N LYS A 26 -5.58 -5.73 17.77
CA LYS A 26 -4.15 -5.97 17.67
C LYS A 26 -3.64 -5.49 16.33
N VAL A 27 -2.57 -4.70 16.35
CA VAL A 27 -2.00 -4.12 15.13
C VAL A 27 -0.90 -5.01 14.57
N ASP A 28 -0.73 -4.91 13.26
CA ASP A 28 0.31 -5.62 12.54
C ASP A 28 0.88 -4.69 11.47
N VAL A 29 2.14 -4.87 11.12
CA VAL A 29 2.78 -4.11 10.06
C VAL A 29 3.63 -5.04 9.22
N GLY A 30 3.56 -4.87 7.90
CA GLY A 30 4.38 -5.64 6.97
C GLY A 30 4.91 -4.74 5.86
N CYS A 31 6.05 -5.11 5.30
CA CYS A 31 6.60 -4.42 4.14
C CYS A 31 6.03 -5.02 2.88
N PHE A 32 5.59 -4.17 1.96
CA PHE A 32 4.98 -4.60 0.70
C PHE A 32 5.51 -3.76 -0.45
N GLY A 33 5.93 -4.44 -1.52
CA GLY A 33 6.35 -3.79 -2.74
C GLY A 33 5.23 -3.65 -3.78
N SER A 34 4.14 -4.39 -3.61
CA SER A 34 3.10 -4.49 -4.63
C SER A 34 2.05 -3.37 -4.69
N PRO A 35 1.76 -2.61 -3.61
CA PRO A 35 0.73 -1.57 -3.71
C PRO A 35 1.00 -0.60 -4.86
N ARG A 36 -0.03 -0.35 -5.66
CA ARG A 36 0.03 0.54 -6.81
C ARG A 36 -1.22 1.40 -6.87
N MET A 37 -1.06 2.68 -7.03
CA MET A 37 -2.17 3.61 -7.21
C MET A 37 -2.57 3.59 -8.69
N VAL A 38 -3.79 3.15 -8.97
CA VAL A 38 -4.30 3.02 -10.34
C VAL A 38 -5.09 4.26 -10.78
N ASP A 39 -5.61 5.00 -9.81
CA ASP A 39 -6.13 6.35 -9.98
C ASP A 39 -5.96 7.09 -8.65
N GLU A 40 -6.36 8.34 -8.57
CA GLU A 40 -6.12 9.18 -7.39
C GLU A 40 -6.80 8.68 -6.12
N LYS A 41 -7.76 7.77 -6.22
CA LYS A 41 -8.52 7.27 -5.09
C LYS A 41 -8.43 5.78 -4.89
N THR A 42 -7.71 5.07 -5.75
CA THR A 42 -7.72 3.60 -5.76
C THR A 42 -6.31 3.03 -5.71
N VAL A 43 -6.07 2.14 -4.75
CA VAL A 43 -4.82 1.39 -4.63
C VAL A 43 -5.15 -0.09 -4.76
N VAL A 44 -4.34 -0.80 -5.56
CA VAL A 44 -4.47 -2.24 -5.74
C VAL A 44 -3.16 -2.88 -5.31
N MET A 45 -3.23 -4.00 -4.59
CA MET A 45 -2.03 -4.73 -4.20
C MET A 45 -2.21 -6.23 -4.31
N ALA A 46 -1.09 -6.93 -4.49
CA ALA A 46 -1.05 -8.38 -4.39
C ALA A 46 -0.78 -8.78 -2.96
N VAL A 47 -1.45 -9.80 -2.48
CA VAL A 47 -1.25 -10.29 -1.12
C VAL A 47 -1.23 -11.81 -1.11
N ARG A 48 -0.41 -12.37 -0.22
CA ARG A 48 -0.38 -13.79 0.05
C ARG A 48 -1.42 -14.14 1.11
N LYS A 49 -1.54 -15.41 1.40
CA LYS A 49 -2.40 -15.89 2.47
C LYS A 49 -1.65 -15.66 3.79
N ASN A 50 -1.86 -14.52 4.40
CA ASN A 50 -1.08 -14.08 5.57
C ASN A 50 -1.97 -13.30 6.56
N ARG A 51 -1.33 -12.85 7.65
CA ARG A 51 -2.03 -12.09 8.70
C ARG A 51 -2.62 -10.79 8.17
N THR A 52 -1.94 -10.12 7.25
CA THR A 52 -2.44 -8.88 6.63
C THR A 52 -3.81 -9.10 6.00
N LEU A 53 -3.95 -10.15 5.20
CA LEU A 53 -5.23 -10.47 4.56
C LEU A 53 -6.30 -10.82 5.58
N GLU A 54 -5.94 -11.63 6.59
CA GLU A 54 -6.88 -12.00 7.64
C GLU A 54 -7.36 -10.78 8.43
N ASN A 55 -6.46 -9.86 8.74
CA ASN A 55 -6.83 -8.61 9.40
C ASN A 55 -7.80 -7.79 8.54
N LEU A 56 -7.50 -7.65 7.25
CA LEU A 56 -8.33 -6.87 6.33
C LEU A 56 -9.74 -7.45 6.19
N LYS A 57 -9.90 -8.76 6.28
CA LYS A 57 -11.22 -9.39 6.26
C LYS A 57 -12.05 -9.00 7.46
N GLU A 58 -11.42 -8.76 8.60
CA GLU A 58 -12.09 -8.38 9.85
C GLU A 58 -12.24 -6.87 10.00
N ASN A 59 -11.27 -6.11 9.51
CA ASN A 59 -11.23 -4.66 9.63
C ASN A 59 -10.66 -4.08 8.33
N PRO A 60 -11.47 -3.35 7.53
CA PRO A 60 -11.02 -2.87 6.22
C PRO A 60 -10.05 -1.70 6.27
N ASN A 61 -9.81 -1.11 7.43
CA ASN A 61 -8.94 0.06 7.56
C ASN A 61 -7.47 -0.33 7.58
N ALA A 62 -6.66 0.43 6.86
CA ALA A 62 -5.21 0.21 6.77
C ALA A 62 -4.51 1.54 6.52
N VAL A 63 -3.20 1.56 6.76
CA VAL A 63 -2.36 2.71 6.43
C VAL A 63 -1.13 2.20 5.69
N PHE A 64 -0.88 2.74 4.51
CA PHE A 64 0.37 2.47 3.79
C PHE A 64 1.30 3.64 3.95
N MET A 65 2.47 3.38 4.55
CA MET A 65 3.46 4.42 4.83
C MET A 65 4.64 4.25 3.90
N ILE A 66 4.98 5.32 3.16
CA ILE A 66 6.15 5.38 2.30
C ILE A 66 7.18 6.26 2.99
N MET A 67 8.42 5.77 3.11
CA MET A 67 9.48 6.43 3.89
C MET A 67 10.75 6.61 3.07
N GLU A 68 11.29 7.82 3.13
CA GLU A 68 12.62 8.12 2.60
C GLU A 68 13.44 8.73 3.74
N PRO A 69 14.20 7.89 4.49
CA PRO A 69 14.95 8.37 5.65
C PRO A 69 16.07 9.32 5.27
N ALA A 70 16.38 10.22 6.17
CA ALA A 70 17.50 11.15 6.07
C ALA A 70 18.20 11.19 7.43
N LYS A 71 19.18 12.08 7.60
CA LYS A 71 19.96 12.15 8.85
C LYS A 71 19.11 12.49 10.07
N THR A 72 18.13 13.39 9.89
CA THR A 72 17.23 13.79 10.97
C THR A 72 15.79 13.56 10.54
N SER A 73 14.91 13.30 11.50
CA SER A 73 13.50 13.03 11.20
C SER A 73 12.80 14.21 10.53
N SER A 74 13.24 15.43 10.78
CA SER A 74 12.67 16.61 10.13
C SER A 74 12.98 16.68 8.63
N GLU A 75 14.01 15.99 8.17
CA GLU A 75 14.40 15.93 6.76
C GLU A 75 13.81 14.71 6.04
N TRP A 76 13.19 13.79 6.76
CA TRP A 76 12.61 12.59 6.15
C TRP A 76 11.48 13.00 5.21
N LYS A 77 11.43 12.32 4.07
CA LYS A 77 10.33 12.46 3.10
C LYS A 77 9.44 11.24 3.16
N GLY A 78 8.21 11.41 2.76
CA GLY A 78 7.27 10.33 2.70
C GLY A 78 5.87 10.74 3.10
N ILE A 79 4.96 9.79 2.96
CA ILE A 79 3.54 10.01 3.24
C ILE A 79 2.95 8.79 3.93
N ARG A 80 1.81 9.02 4.59
CA ARG A 80 0.93 7.98 5.12
C ARG A 80 -0.36 8.06 4.33
N VAL A 81 -0.70 6.98 3.64
CA VAL A 81 -1.93 6.90 2.84
C VAL A 81 -2.92 6.03 3.61
N TYR A 82 -4.00 6.64 4.07
CA TYR A 82 -5.05 5.95 4.82
C TYR A 82 -6.00 5.31 3.83
N LEU A 83 -6.23 4.02 4.00
CA LEU A 83 -6.90 3.17 3.03
C LEU A 83 -8.06 2.43 3.67
N LYS A 84 -9.07 2.15 2.86
CA LYS A 84 -10.18 1.28 3.26
C LYS A 84 -10.36 0.22 2.18
N MET A 85 -10.26 -1.05 2.58
CA MET A 85 -10.46 -2.14 1.63
C MET A 85 -11.91 -2.15 1.15
N LYS A 86 -12.08 -2.15 -0.16
CA LYS A 86 -13.41 -2.23 -0.79
C LYS A 86 -13.75 -3.65 -1.18
N LYS A 87 -12.74 -4.40 -1.63
CA LYS A 87 -12.91 -5.81 -2.00
C LYS A 87 -11.55 -6.51 -2.08
N TYR A 88 -11.59 -7.83 -2.01
CA TYR A 88 -10.45 -8.66 -2.39
C TYR A 88 -10.95 -9.76 -3.34
N GLU A 89 -10.09 -10.18 -4.25
CA GLU A 89 -10.46 -11.13 -5.30
C GLU A 89 -9.43 -12.24 -5.35
N THR A 90 -9.91 -13.48 -5.29
CA THR A 90 -9.07 -14.68 -5.38
C THR A 90 -9.08 -15.30 -6.77
N SER A 91 -9.73 -14.62 -7.72
CA SER A 91 -9.80 -15.00 -9.12
C SER A 91 -10.17 -13.78 -9.95
N GLY A 92 -10.03 -13.88 -11.27
CA GLY A 92 -10.47 -12.82 -12.18
C GLY A 92 -9.36 -11.94 -12.70
N GLN A 93 -9.73 -10.94 -13.47
CA GLN A 93 -8.78 -10.06 -14.19
C GLN A 93 -7.86 -9.25 -13.29
N THR A 94 -8.39 -8.73 -12.19
CA THR A 94 -7.57 -7.92 -11.26
C THR A 94 -6.46 -8.78 -10.67
N LEU A 95 -6.79 -10.01 -10.27
CA LEU A 95 -5.79 -10.94 -9.74
C LEU A 95 -4.75 -11.29 -10.80
N GLU A 96 -5.18 -11.54 -12.03
CA GLU A 96 -4.25 -11.86 -13.11
C GLU A 96 -3.29 -10.70 -13.40
N LYS A 97 -3.80 -9.46 -13.36
CA LYS A 97 -2.96 -8.26 -13.56
C LYS A 97 -1.91 -8.10 -12.47
N VAL A 98 -2.29 -8.30 -11.20
CA VAL A 98 -1.31 -8.15 -10.10
C VAL A 98 -0.30 -9.31 -10.14
N ARG A 99 -0.69 -10.50 -10.58
CA ARG A 99 0.24 -11.62 -10.77
C ARG A 99 1.24 -11.32 -11.88
N GLU A 100 0.78 -10.81 -13.01
CA GLU A 100 1.66 -10.40 -14.12
C GLU A 100 2.66 -9.36 -13.67
N GLN A 101 2.21 -8.37 -12.92
CA GLN A 101 3.07 -7.31 -12.42
C GLN A 101 4.10 -7.87 -11.43
N THR A 102 3.69 -8.81 -10.58
CA THR A 102 4.59 -9.47 -9.63
C THR A 102 5.63 -10.29 -10.37
N ALA A 103 5.22 -11.04 -11.40
CA ALA A 103 6.15 -11.83 -12.21
C ALA A 103 7.21 -10.95 -12.86
N LYS A 104 6.81 -9.80 -13.40
CA LYS A 104 7.72 -8.81 -14.02
C LYS A 104 8.72 -8.26 -13.03
N ASN A 105 8.27 -7.91 -11.83
CA ASN A 105 9.08 -7.15 -10.86
C ASN A 105 9.92 -8.05 -9.96
N VAL A 106 9.44 -9.25 -9.62
CA VAL A 106 10.03 -10.09 -8.58
C VAL A 106 10.24 -11.55 -9.04
N GLY A 107 9.63 -11.95 -10.15
CA GLY A 107 9.79 -13.28 -10.75
C GLY A 107 8.57 -14.17 -10.61
N GLU A 108 8.59 -15.28 -11.35
CA GLU A 108 7.47 -16.21 -11.48
C GLU A 108 7.12 -16.91 -10.16
N GLU A 109 8.13 -17.25 -9.35
CA GLU A 109 7.88 -17.92 -8.07
C GLU A 109 7.10 -17.03 -7.11
N ALA A 110 7.45 -15.73 -7.06
CA ALA A 110 6.72 -14.76 -6.26
C ALA A 110 5.29 -14.61 -6.78
N ALA A 111 5.11 -14.56 -8.09
CA ALA A 111 3.79 -14.45 -8.71
C ALA A 111 2.87 -15.62 -8.35
N LYS A 112 3.41 -16.84 -8.30
CA LYS A 112 2.65 -18.04 -7.92
C LYS A 112 2.15 -17.99 -6.48
N SER A 113 2.86 -17.29 -5.61
CA SER A 113 2.48 -17.19 -4.19
C SER A 113 1.39 -16.15 -3.93
N VAL A 114 1.05 -15.33 -4.92
CA VAL A 114 -0.03 -14.34 -4.79
C VAL A 114 -1.36 -15.07 -4.65
N HIS A 115 -2.05 -14.83 -3.55
CA HIS A 115 -3.34 -15.46 -3.26
C HIS A 115 -4.51 -14.59 -3.69
N ALA A 116 -4.41 -13.27 -3.50
CA ALA A 116 -5.51 -12.36 -3.76
C ALA A 116 -5.01 -11.01 -4.25
N ALA A 117 -5.90 -10.32 -4.96
CA ALA A 117 -5.76 -8.90 -5.26
C ALA A 117 -6.67 -8.12 -4.32
N VAL A 118 -6.12 -7.13 -3.66
CA VAL A 118 -6.87 -6.28 -2.71
C VAL A 118 -7.03 -4.90 -3.34
N THR A 119 -8.26 -4.38 -3.32
CA THR A 119 -8.57 -3.04 -3.83
C THR A 119 -8.98 -2.16 -2.66
N PHE A 120 -8.27 -1.05 -2.51
CA PHE A 120 -8.50 -0.05 -1.47
C PHE A 120 -9.00 1.26 -2.06
N GLU A 121 -9.80 1.97 -1.28
CA GLU A 121 -10.12 3.38 -1.52
C GLU A 121 -9.24 4.24 -0.62
N VAL A 122 -8.71 5.34 -1.17
CA VAL A 122 -7.90 6.30 -0.40
C VAL A 122 -8.84 7.22 0.39
N ASP A 123 -8.70 7.23 1.71
CA ASP A 123 -9.51 8.08 2.59
C ASP A 123 -8.81 9.41 2.89
N GLU A 124 -7.50 9.36 3.12
CA GLU A 124 -6.76 10.52 3.61
C GLU A 124 -5.28 10.33 3.29
N VAL A 125 -4.54 11.42 3.12
CA VAL A 125 -3.08 11.40 2.98
C VAL A 125 -2.49 12.39 3.98
N ARG A 126 -1.49 11.94 4.72
CA ARG A 126 -0.80 12.76 5.73
C ARG A 126 0.72 12.68 5.51
N PRO A 127 1.47 13.69 5.96
CA PRO A 127 2.94 13.62 5.87
C PRO A 127 3.51 12.53 6.75
N ILE A 128 4.74 12.07 6.43
CA ILE A 128 5.41 11.02 7.20
C ILE A 128 5.65 11.47 8.66
N VAL A 129 6.03 12.73 8.85
CA VAL A 129 6.21 13.34 10.16
C VAL A 129 5.27 14.52 10.25
N ASP A 130 4.34 14.49 11.22
CA ASP A 130 3.34 15.54 11.40
C ASP A 130 3.94 16.76 12.09
N MET A 131 4.13 17.84 11.33
CA MET A 131 4.57 19.13 11.83
C MET A 131 3.60 20.24 11.44
N GLY A 132 2.35 19.85 11.13
CA GLY A 132 1.32 20.77 10.70
C GLY A 132 1.31 21.10 9.22
N GLN A 133 2.27 20.57 8.45
CA GLN A 133 2.37 20.82 7.02
C GLN A 133 1.44 19.87 6.23
N SER A 134 1.12 20.26 5.00
CA SER A 134 0.39 19.37 4.10
C SER A 134 1.34 18.27 3.58
N TRP A 135 0.76 17.14 3.17
CA TRP A 135 1.54 15.98 2.72
C TRP A 135 2.44 16.28 1.52
N ASP A 136 2.00 17.17 0.63
CA ASP A 136 2.76 17.47 -0.59
C ASP A 136 4.09 18.19 -0.31
N LYS A 137 4.28 18.67 0.90
CA LYS A 137 5.55 19.26 1.34
C LYS A 137 6.51 18.21 1.91
N SER A 138 6.07 16.96 2.00
CA SER A 138 6.88 15.84 2.50
C SER A 138 7.36 14.89 1.42
N ILE A 139 7.21 15.30 0.17
CA ILE A 139 7.64 14.45 -0.95
C ILE A 139 8.57 15.16 -1.90
#